data_97757ba752e44fab7d7e2c1d6beef0ed
#
_entry.id   97757ba752e44fab7d7e2c1d6beef0ed
#
_cell.length_a   1.000
_cell.length_b   1.000
_cell.length_c   1.000
_cell.angle_alpha   90.00
_cell.angle_beta   90.00
_cell.angle_gamma   90.00
#
_symmetry.space_group_name_H-M   'P 1'
#
loop_
_entity.id
_entity.type
_entity.pdbx_description
1 polymer ?
#
loop_
_entity_poly.entity_id
_entity_poly.type
_entity_poly.pdbx_seq_one_letter_code
_entity_poly.pdbx_strand_id
1 'polypeptide(L)'
;DKIKEKSLKGIGFQAVSQRVYPEGQLAAQVLGFVNNEGAGNYGVEGKLNDRLNGIDGRLETVKDVSDVPLTIGDRNVREAAQNGENIVLTIDRNVQSKAEEVVRAHASKLGADLVSAVVMDPKTGKVIAMANTPSYNPAEYYKVTDASHFNNAIISKPFEPGSTVKTFTMSAAIDTNAAKATDTFYNTDSIRINDYVIGNATKGRTGTIS
;
A
#
# COMPACT_ATOMS: atom_id res chain seq x y z
N ASP A 1 -20.48 -0.29 26.79
CA ASP A 1 -20.62 -0.46 28.24
C ASP A 1 -21.95 0.04 28.77
N LYS A 2 -22.48 1.22 28.36
CA LYS A 2 -23.77 1.77 28.82
C LYS A 2 -24.98 0.83 28.59
N ILE A 3 -24.97 -0.02 27.59
CA ILE A 3 -26.01 -1.01 27.33
C ILE A 3 -25.85 -2.22 28.26
N LYS A 4 -24.61 -2.65 28.46
CA LYS A 4 -24.28 -3.76 29.35
C LYS A 4 -24.68 -3.48 30.80
N GLU A 5 -24.48 -2.23 31.25
CA GLU A 5 -24.88 -1.77 32.60
C GLU A 5 -26.38 -1.85 32.83
N LYS A 6 -27.19 -1.76 31.77
CA LYS A 6 -28.69 -1.81 31.88
C LYS A 6 -29.25 -3.22 32.02
N SER A 7 -28.42 -4.26 31.93
CA SER A 7 -28.80 -5.69 32.10
C SER A 7 -30.10 -6.08 31.37
N LEU A 8 -30.28 -5.61 30.14
CA LEU A 8 -31.51 -5.79 29.38
C LEU A 8 -31.68 -7.28 29.01
N LYS A 9 -32.84 -7.85 29.31
CA LYS A 9 -33.16 -9.25 28.96
C LYS A 9 -33.23 -9.42 27.46
N GLY A 10 -32.61 -10.51 26.95
CA GLY A 10 -32.59 -10.84 25.52
C GLY A 10 -31.47 -10.18 24.75
N ILE A 11 -30.57 -9.40 25.40
CA ILE A 11 -29.39 -8.83 24.78
C ILE A 11 -28.15 -9.59 25.26
N GLY A 12 -27.45 -10.22 24.32
CA GLY A 12 -26.15 -10.83 24.53
C GLY A 12 -25.02 -9.94 24.02
N PHE A 13 -23.82 -10.14 24.56
CA PHE A 13 -22.61 -9.43 24.13
C PHE A 13 -21.55 -10.46 23.74
N GLN A 14 -21.00 -10.28 22.56
CA GLN A 14 -19.87 -11.06 22.07
C GLN A 14 -18.67 -10.13 21.91
N ALA A 15 -17.53 -10.51 22.44
CA ALA A 15 -16.27 -9.81 22.20
C ALA A 15 -15.82 -10.09 20.76
N VAL A 16 -15.49 -9.05 20.02
CA VAL A 16 -14.91 -9.15 18.68
C VAL A 16 -13.61 -8.38 18.64
N SER A 17 -12.62 -8.93 17.94
CA SER A 17 -11.38 -8.23 17.65
C SER A 17 -11.61 -7.22 16.53
N GLN A 18 -11.09 -6.01 16.69
CA GLN A 18 -11.19 -4.98 15.68
C GLN A 18 -9.84 -4.34 15.44
N ARG A 19 -9.47 -4.16 14.17
CA ARG A 19 -8.26 -3.42 13.80
C ARG A 19 -8.47 -1.92 14.05
N VAL A 20 -7.50 -1.29 14.69
CA VAL A 20 -7.52 0.14 14.98
C VAL A 20 -6.44 0.83 14.15
N TYR A 21 -6.78 1.96 13.55
CA TYR A 21 -5.88 2.79 12.74
C TYR A 21 -5.70 4.16 13.43
N PRO A 22 -4.75 4.27 14.38
CA PRO A 22 -4.59 5.47 15.22
C PRO A 22 -4.24 6.72 14.40
N GLU A 23 -3.58 6.55 13.26
CA GLU A 23 -3.15 7.64 12.37
C GLU A 23 -4.21 7.96 11.27
N GLY A 24 -5.40 7.39 11.35
CA GLY A 24 -6.49 7.64 10.40
C GLY A 24 -6.12 7.27 8.98
N GLN A 25 -6.04 8.25 8.08
CA GLN A 25 -5.78 8.05 6.65
C GLN A 25 -4.29 7.84 6.30
N LEU A 26 -3.38 8.06 7.26
CA LEU A 26 -1.95 8.00 6.98
C LEU A 26 -1.54 6.63 6.44
N ALA A 27 -0.85 6.62 5.30
CA ALA A 27 -0.38 5.43 4.60
C ALA A 27 -1.49 4.40 4.26
N ALA A 28 -2.74 4.82 4.10
CA ALA A 28 -3.89 3.94 3.92
C ALA A 28 -3.68 2.88 2.82
N GLN A 29 -3.18 3.27 1.65
CA GLN A 29 -2.96 2.36 0.53
C GLN A 29 -1.72 1.47 0.70
N VAL A 30 -0.81 1.84 1.60
CA VAL A 30 0.31 0.98 1.99
C VAL A 30 -0.16 -0.05 3.02
N LEU A 31 -0.95 0.38 3.99
CA LEU A 31 -1.45 -0.49 5.06
C LEU A 31 -2.54 -1.44 4.56
N GLY A 32 -3.51 -0.94 3.82
CA GLY A 32 -4.75 -1.67 3.54
C GLY A 32 -5.75 -1.52 4.69
N PHE A 33 -6.70 -2.44 4.77
CA PHE A 33 -7.68 -2.47 5.86
C PHE A 33 -8.09 -3.90 6.21
N VAL A 34 -8.65 -4.08 7.42
CA VAL A 34 -9.28 -5.32 7.86
C VAL A 34 -10.79 -5.12 7.82
N ASN A 35 -11.50 -6.03 7.18
CA ASN A 35 -12.96 -5.97 7.06
C ASN A 35 -13.65 -6.45 8.35
N ASN A 36 -14.99 -6.39 8.37
CA ASN A 36 -15.79 -6.81 9.52
C ASN A 36 -15.71 -8.32 9.83
N GLU A 37 -15.23 -9.11 8.90
CA GLU A 37 -15.02 -10.55 9.04
C GLU A 37 -13.63 -10.87 9.60
N GLY A 38 -12.80 -9.85 9.84
CA GLY A 38 -11.43 -10.00 10.32
C GLY A 38 -10.42 -10.29 9.22
N ALA A 39 -10.82 -10.27 7.95
CA ALA A 39 -9.92 -10.51 6.83
C ALA A 39 -9.22 -9.22 6.39
N GLY A 40 -7.89 -9.28 6.25
CA GLY A 40 -7.08 -8.21 5.70
C GLY A 40 -7.30 -8.04 4.20
N ASN A 41 -7.42 -6.80 3.75
CA ASN A 41 -7.67 -6.45 2.35
C ASN A 41 -6.71 -5.34 1.92
N TYR A 42 -6.17 -5.49 0.71
CA TYR A 42 -5.20 -4.57 0.10
C TYR A 42 -3.93 -4.37 0.95
N GLY A 43 -2.95 -3.67 0.44
CA GLY A 43 -1.73 -3.30 1.13
C GLY A 43 -1.08 -4.42 1.94
N VAL A 44 -0.51 -4.05 3.08
CA VAL A 44 0.15 -4.96 4.04
C VAL A 44 -0.85 -5.88 4.73
N GLU A 45 -2.03 -5.36 5.11
CA GLU A 45 -3.08 -6.14 5.76
C GLU A 45 -3.54 -7.30 4.86
N GLY A 46 -3.77 -7.05 3.57
CA GLY A 46 -4.15 -8.09 2.63
C GLY A 46 -3.00 -9.06 2.32
N LYS A 47 -1.80 -8.53 2.06
CA LYS A 47 -0.67 -9.37 1.64
C LYS A 47 -0.13 -10.26 2.76
N LEU A 48 -0.18 -9.78 4.00
CA LEU A 48 0.36 -10.47 5.17
C LEU A 48 -0.74 -10.91 6.15
N ASN A 49 -1.98 -11.05 5.66
CA ASN A 49 -3.13 -11.42 6.47
C ASN A 49 -2.87 -12.66 7.34
N ASP A 50 -2.34 -13.73 6.75
CA ASP A 50 -2.10 -15.00 7.47
C ASP A 50 -1.07 -14.85 8.61
N ARG A 51 -0.13 -13.91 8.47
CA ARG A 51 0.86 -13.61 9.49
C ARG A 51 0.31 -12.70 10.59
N LEU A 52 -0.54 -11.75 10.20
CA LEU A 52 -1.10 -10.74 11.09
C LEU A 52 -2.27 -11.25 11.92
N ASN A 53 -3.07 -12.17 11.37
CA ASN A 53 -4.32 -12.62 11.98
C ASN A 53 -4.10 -13.60 13.15
N GLY A 54 -3.00 -14.35 13.14
CA GLY A 54 -2.79 -15.43 14.09
C GLY A 54 -3.74 -16.62 13.87
N ILE A 55 -3.90 -17.42 14.89
CA ILE A 55 -4.74 -18.61 14.88
C ILE A 55 -5.69 -18.56 16.06
N ASP A 56 -6.99 -18.66 15.78
CA ASP A 56 -8.00 -18.69 16.83
C ASP A 56 -7.88 -19.96 17.69
N GLY A 57 -8.08 -19.80 18.99
CA GLY A 57 -8.17 -20.92 19.91
C GLY A 57 -9.48 -21.67 19.71
N ARG A 58 -9.44 -22.98 19.96
CA ARG A 58 -10.59 -23.86 19.87
C ARG A 58 -10.89 -24.51 21.21
N LEU A 59 -12.15 -24.43 21.65
CA LEU A 59 -12.66 -25.14 22.80
C LEU A 59 -13.84 -26.02 22.39
N GLU A 60 -13.63 -27.31 22.37
CA GLU A 60 -14.70 -28.28 22.24
C GLU A 60 -15.00 -28.89 23.59
N THR A 61 -16.24 -28.84 24.02
CA THR A 61 -16.70 -29.46 25.27
C THR A 61 -18.02 -30.20 25.02
N VAL A 62 -18.20 -31.32 25.71
CA VAL A 62 -19.47 -32.02 25.73
C VAL A 62 -20.34 -31.44 26.84
N LYS A 63 -21.57 -31.08 26.53
CA LYS A 63 -22.54 -30.53 27.49
C LYS A 63 -23.66 -31.55 27.70
N ASP A 64 -24.31 -31.51 28.87
CA ASP A 64 -25.54 -32.23 29.13
C ASP A 64 -26.77 -31.51 28.55
N VAL A 65 -27.94 -32.10 28.71
CA VAL A 65 -29.22 -31.55 28.23
C VAL A 65 -29.61 -30.23 28.90
N SER A 66 -28.93 -29.84 29.97
CA SER A 66 -29.09 -28.59 30.71
C SER A 66 -28.04 -27.58 30.38
N ASP A 67 -27.24 -27.80 29.29
CA ASP A 67 -26.15 -26.93 28.82
C ASP A 67 -24.96 -26.81 29.82
N VAL A 68 -24.84 -27.75 30.75
CA VAL A 68 -23.76 -27.83 31.74
C VAL A 68 -22.58 -28.59 31.13
N PRO A 69 -21.35 -28.05 31.10
CA PRO A 69 -20.19 -28.77 30.62
C PRO A 69 -19.93 -30.04 31.43
N LEU A 70 -19.86 -31.17 30.77
CA LEU A 70 -19.51 -32.44 31.39
C LEU A 70 -17.98 -32.53 31.53
N THR A 71 -17.51 -32.63 32.79
CA THR A 71 -16.09 -32.80 33.10
C THR A 71 -15.62 -34.28 32.99
N ILE A 72 -16.46 -35.18 32.49
CA ILE A 72 -16.21 -36.62 32.41
C ILE A 72 -15.70 -36.99 31.03
N GLY A 73 -14.41 -37.35 30.95
CA GLY A 73 -13.76 -37.95 29.77
C GLY A 73 -12.78 -37.01 29.06
N ASP A 74 -11.77 -37.59 28.39
CA ASP A 74 -10.69 -36.93 27.63
C ASP A 74 -11.15 -36.22 26.31
N ARG A 75 -12.41 -35.79 26.24
CA ARG A 75 -13.01 -35.22 25.02
C ARG A 75 -13.04 -33.68 24.98
N ASN A 76 -12.48 -33.02 25.96
CA ASN A 76 -12.35 -31.57 25.93
C ASN A 76 -11.08 -31.20 25.17
N VAL A 77 -11.24 -30.81 23.92
CA VAL A 77 -10.13 -30.25 23.13
C VAL A 77 -10.00 -28.78 23.46
N ARG A 78 -8.85 -28.39 23.94
CA ARG A 78 -8.51 -26.98 24.17
C ARG A 78 -7.23 -26.66 23.42
N GLU A 79 -7.39 -25.95 22.32
CA GLU A 79 -6.28 -25.36 21.59
C GLU A 79 -6.16 -23.90 21.99
N ALA A 80 -4.97 -23.49 22.40
CA ALA A 80 -4.72 -22.09 22.76
C ALA A 80 -4.66 -21.21 21.51
N ALA A 81 -5.26 -20.03 21.56
CA ALA A 81 -5.09 -19.03 20.53
C ALA A 81 -3.61 -18.63 20.38
N GLN A 82 -3.17 -18.41 19.16
CA GLN A 82 -1.84 -17.92 18.82
C GLN A 82 -1.95 -16.52 18.25
N ASN A 83 -1.23 -15.57 18.86
CA ASN A 83 -1.22 -14.19 18.36
C ASN A 83 -0.55 -14.11 16.98
N GLY A 84 -1.03 -13.21 16.14
CA GLY A 84 -0.35 -12.85 14.90
C GLY A 84 0.98 -12.16 15.13
N GLU A 85 1.75 -12.03 14.08
CA GLU A 85 3.06 -11.40 14.07
C GLU A 85 2.96 -9.86 14.08
N ASN A 86 3.99 -9.21 14.60
CA ASN A 86 4.17 -7.77 14.43
C ASN A 86 4.99 -7.50 13.17
N ILE A 87 4.50 -6.56 12.34
CA ILE A 87 5.19 -6.14 11.12
C ILE A 87 5.71 -4.70 11.30
N VAL A 88 7.00 -4.50 11.07
CA VAL A 88 7.64 -3.18 11.08
C VAL A 88 7.91 -2.75 9.65
N LEU A 89 7.35 -1.61 9.25
CA LEU A 89 7.56 -1.01 7.92
C LEU A 89 8.74 -0.05 7.94
N THR A 90 9.30 0.22 6.77
CA THR A 90 10.34 1.23 6.58
C THR A 90 9.77 2.65 6.40
N ILE A 91 8.46 2.79 6.41
CA ILE A 91 7.76 4.07 6.27
C ILE A 91 8.05 4.95 7.47
N ASP A 92 8.59 6.15 7.21
CA ASP A 92 8.72 7.19 8.22
C ASP A 92 7.43 8.00 8.29
N ARG A 93 6.86 8.11 9.49
CA ARG A 93 5.57 8.77 9.73
C ARG A 93 5.57 10.24 9.27
N ASN A 94 6.64 10.99 9.55
CA ASN A 94 6.70 12.41 9.24
C ASN A 94 6.88 12.65 7.74
N VAL A 95 7.75 11.85 7.10
CA VAL A 95 7.97 11.92 5.66
C VAL A 95 6.71 11.50 4.90
N GLN A 96 6.03 10.43 5.35
CA GLN A 96 4.76 9.98 4.78
C GLN A 96 3.68 11.05 4.88
N SER A 97 3.49 11.65 6.06
CA SER A 97 2.51 12.71 6.26
C SER A 97 2.77 13.91 5.36
N LYS A 98 4.04 14.31 5.22
CA LYS A 98 4.42 15.41 4.32
C LYS A 98 4.23 15.06 2.86
N ALA A 99 4.55 13.85 2.45
CA ALA A 99 4.33 13.38 1.08
C ALA A 99 2.83 13.41 0.72
N GLU A 100 1.96 12.94 1.61
CA GLU A 100 0.51 12.97 1.41
C GLU A 100 -0.06 14.39 1.34
N GLU A 101 0.43 15.31 2.19
CA GLU A 101 0.06 16.73 2.13
C GLU A 101 0.41 17.32 0.76
N VAL A 102 1.64 17.09 0.29
CA VAL A 102 2.14 17.62 -0.99
C VAL A 102 1.34 17.03 -2.17
N VAL A 103 1.14 15.72 -2.18
CA VAL A 103 0.38 15.01 -3.22
C VAL A 103 -1.04 15.55 -3.30
N ARG A 104 -1.73 15.70 -2.17
CA ARG A 104 -3.09 16.25 -2.09
C ARG A 104 -3.17 17.70 -2.57
N ALA A 105 -2.24 18.55 -2.14
CA ALA A 105 -2.19 19.95 -2.55
C ALA A 105 -1.97 20.10 -4.07
N HIS A 106 -1.09 19.27 -4.66
CA HIS A 106 -0.83 19.30 -6.10
C HIS A 106 -1.99 18.74 -6.92
N ALA A 107 -2.65 17.68 -6.47
CA ALA A 107 -3.86 17.17 -7.12
C ALA A 107 -4.92 18.26 -7.23
N SER A 108 -5.21 18.95 -6.13
CA SER A 108 -6.16 20.06 -6.11
C SER A 108 -5.74 21.22 -7.01
N LYS A 109 -4.45 21.62 -6.95
CA LYS A 109 -3.93 22.73 -7.75
C LYS A 109 -3.95 22.47 -9.25
N LEU A 110 -3.69 21.23 -9.66
CA LEU A 110 -3.57 20.83 -11.07
C LEU A 110 -4.89 20.29 -11.65
N GLY A 111 -5.89 20.05 -10.81
CA GLY A 111 -7.11 19.34 -11.21
C GLY A 111 -6.83 17.92 -11.69
N ALA A 112 -5.81 17.26 -11.11
CA ALA A 112 -5.41 15.92 -11.53
C ALA A 112 -6.16 14.86 -10.72
N ASP A 113 -6.66 13.83 -11.41
CA ASP A 113 -7.38 12.71 -10.80
C ASP A 113 -6.45 11.84 -9.92
N LEU A 114 -5.18 11.77 -10.29
CA LEU A 114 -4.16 10.98 -9.60
C LEU A 114 -2.85 11.73 -9.53
N VAL A 115 -2.33 11.89 -8.33
CA VAL A 115 -0.95 12.31 -8.07
C VAL A 115 -0.31 11.33 -7.11
N SER A 116 0.93 10.94 -7.39
CA SER A 116 1.67 9.96 -6.60
C SER A 116 3.08 10.46 -6.28
N ALA A 117 3.60 10.07 -5.13
CA ALA A 117 4.98 10.34 -4.72
C ALA A 117 5.57 9.14 -3.97
N VAL A 118 6.84 8.83 -4.27
CA VAL A 118 7.64 7.84 -3.56
C VAL A 118 8.90 8.51 -3.05
N VAL A 119 9.23 8.25 -1.80
CA VAL A 119 10.52 8.64 -1.20
C VAL A 119 11.28 7.38 -0.85
N MET A 120 12.47 7.24 -1.38
CA MET A 120 13.33 6.07 -1.20
C MET A 120 14.71 6.48 -0.74
N ASP A 121 15.29 5.71 0.18
CA ASP A 121 16.72 5.83 0.50
C ASP A 121 17.55 5.15 -0.60
N PRO A 122 18.35 5.91 -1.37
CA PRO A 122 19.10 5.36 -2.49
C PRO A 122 20.22 4.41 -2.10
N LYS A 123 20.65 4.45 -0.83
CA LYS A 123 21.74 3.58 -0.33
C LYS A 123 21.22 2.20 0.08
N THR A 124 20.03 2.14 0.61
CA THR A 124 19.48 0.89 1.17
C THR A 124 18.32 0.33 0.36
N GLY A 125 17.73 1.13 -0.55
CA GLY A 125 16.52 0.78 -1.30
C GLY A 125 15.24 0.80 -0.45
N LYS A 126 15.32 1.25 0.82
CA LYS A 126 14.15 1.32 1.69
C LYS A 126 13.18 2.39 1.21
N VAL A 127 11.91 2.03 1.07
CA VAL A 127 10.83 2.98 0.82
C VAL A 127 10.49 3.67 2.14
N ILE A 128 10.70 4.99 2.18
CA ILE A 128 10.50 5.83 3.36
C ILE A 128 9.10 6.44 3.37
N ALA A 129 8.55 6.75 2.18
CA ALA A 129 7.16 7.17 2.02
C ALA A 129 6.62 6.74 0.66
N MET A 130 5.32 6.50 0.61
CA MET A 130 4.58 6.15 -0.61
C MET A 130 3.17 6.71 -0.52
N ALA A 131 2.92 7.80 -1.23
CA ALA A 131 1.69 8.58 -1.13
C ALA A 131 0.96 8.66 -2.48
N ASN A 132 -0.35 8.51 -2.45
CA ASN A 132 -1.24 8.65 -3.59
C ASN A 132 -2.46 9.49 -3.23
N THR A 133 -3.07 10.12 -4.23
CA THR A 133 -4.42 10.68 -4.13
C THR A 133 -5.27 10.16 -5.29
N PRO A 134 -6.57 9.92 -5.08
CA PRO A 134 -7.31 10.00 -3.82
C PRO A 134 -6.90 8.93 -2.80
N SER A 135 -7.13 9.20 -1.51
CA SER A 135 -6.88 8.29 -0.40
C SER A 135 -8.17 8.04 0.39
N TYR A 136 -8.13 7.17 1.38
CA TYR A 136 -9.28 6.80 2.18
C TYR A 136 -8.90 6.61 3.66
N ASN A 137 -9.92 6.50 4.54
CA ASN A 137 -9.71 6.13 5.94
C ASN A 137 -9.91 4.61 6.09
N PRO A 138 -8.89 3.82 6.46
CA PRO A 138 -9.02 2.38 6.64
C PRO A 138 -10.07 1.97 7.67
N ALA A 139 -10.29 2.78 8.72
CA ALA A 139 -11.34 2.53 9.70
C ALA A 139 -12.77 2.74 9.14
N GLU A 140 -12.90 3.39 8.00
CA GLU A 140 -14.16 3.73 7.36
C GLU A 140 -14.22 3.24 5.90
N TYR A 141 -13.50 2.15 5.59
CA TYR A 141 -13.39 1.60 4.23
C TYR A 141 -14.75 1.39 3.56
N TYR A 142 -15.78 1.07 4.32
CA TYR A 142 -17.15 0.86 3.84
C TYR A 142 -17.84 2.13 3.30
N LYS A 143 -17.26 3.32 3.51
CA LYS A 143 -17.73 4.59 2.94
C LYS A 143 -17.15 4.87 1.56
N VAL A 144 -16.15 4.10 1.13
CA VAL A 144 -15.50 4.27 -0.17
C VAL A 144 -16.40 3.72 -1.27
N THR A 145 -16.78 4.58 -2.20
CA THR A 145 -17.68 4.22 -3.31
C THR A 145 -16.94 3.68 -4.52
N ASP A 146 -15.69 4.06 -4.71
CA ASP A 146 -14.82 3.58 -5.80
C ASP A 146 -13.69 2.71 -5.23
N ALA A 147 -13.79 1.41 -5.46
CA ALA A 147 -12.81 0.42 -4.99
C ALA A 147 -11.39 0.66 -5.53
N SER A 148 -11.23 1.42 -6.60
CA SER A 148 -9.91 1.78 -7.12
C SER A 148 -9.07 2.59 -6.12
N HIS A 149 -9.72 3.30 -5.20
CA HIS A 149 -9.06 4.08 -4.14
C HIS A 149 -8.30 3.21 -3.13
N PHE A 150 -8.65 1.93 -3.00
CA PHE A 150 -7.93 1.00 -2.15
C PHE A 150 -6.58 0.60 -2.72
N ASN A 151 -6.44 0.66 -4.06
CA ASN A 151 -5.21 0.27 -4.72
C ASN A 151 -4.12 1.33 -4.56
N ASN A 152 -2.91 0.85 -4.30
CA ASN A 152 -1.74 1.72 -4.38
C ASN A 152 -1.35 1.93 -5.85
N ALA A 153 -1.72 3.08 -6.40
CA ALA A 153 -1.54 3.39 -7.81
C ALA A 153 -0.06 3.38 -8.26
N ILE A 154 0.87 3.63 -7.34
CA ILE A 154 2.32 3.61 -7.62
C ILE A 154 2.77 2.23 -8.14
N ILE A 155 2.18 1.16 -7.60
CA ILE A 155 2.57 -0.21 -7.93
C ILE A 155 1.55 -0.94 -8.82
N SER A 156 0.35 -0.38 -8.99
CA SER A 156 -0.74 -1.06 -9.70
C SER A 156 -1.16 -0.38 -11.00
N LYS A 157 -0.85 0.92 -11.18
CA LYS A 157 -1.31 1.67 -12.35
C LYS A 157 -0.15 1.98 -13.31
N PRO A 158 -0.18 1.47 -14.55
CA PRO A 158 0.82 1.83 -15.56
C PRO A 158 0.67 3.31 -15.95
N PHE A 159 1.79 3.94 -16.31
CA PHE A 159 1.82 5.30 -16.80
C PHE A 159 2.88 5.44 -17.90
N GLU A 160 2.76 6.48 -18.72
CA GLU A 160 3.75 6.83 -19.74
C GLU A 160 4.91 7.61 -19.08
N PRO A 161 6.08 6.99 -18.89
CA PRO A 161 7.15 7.59 -18.09
C PRO A 161 7.87 8.74 -18.81
N GLY A 162 7.72 8.83 -20.11
CA GLY A 162 8.38 9.86 -20.92
C GLY A 162 9.90 9.88 -20.73
N SER A 163 10.49 11.12 -20.61
CA SER A 163 11.95 11.29 -20.50
C SER A 163 12.57 10.68 -19.24
N THR A 164 11.79 10.24 -18.25
CA THR A 164 12.35 9.58 -17.05
C THR A 164 13.00 8.24 -17.39
N VAL A 165 12.56 7.56 -18.46
CA VAL A 165 13.19 6.31 -18.97
C VAL A 165 14.61 6.54 -19.47
N LYS A 166 14.98 7.76 -19.86
CA LYS A 166 16.33 8.06 -20.33
C LYS A 166 17.41 7.77 -19.29
N THR A 167 17.10 7.94 -18.01
CA THR A 167 18.01 7.62 -16.91
C THR A 167 18.35 6.13 -16.87
N PHE A 168 17.35 5.27 -17.07
CA PHE A 168 17.56 3.82 -17.14
C PHE A 168 18.34 3.42 -18.40
N THR A 169 17.99 4.00 -19.56
CA THR A 169 18.69 3.77 -20.82
C THR A 169 20.18 4.15 -20.70
N MET A 170 20.48 5.33 -20.15
CA MET A 170 21.85 5.76 -19.98
C MET A 170 22.59 4.93 -18.94
N SER A 171 21.96 4.55 -17.83
CA SER A 171 22.56 3.67 -16.84
C SER A 171 22.95 2.31 -17.46
N ALA A 172 22.07 1.71 -18.25
CA ALA A 172 22.35 0.47 -18.96
C ALA A 172 23.49 0.64 -19.98
N ALA A 173 23.52 1.75 -20.73
CA ALA A 173 24.57 2.02 -21.69
C ALA A 173 25.95 2.17 -21.02
N ILE A 174 26.02 2.83 -19.87
CA ILE A 174 27.25 2.97 -19.10
C ILE A 174 27.68 1.61 -18.51
N ASP A 175 26.78 0.85 -17.92
CA ASP A 175 27.03 -0.43 -17.29
C ASP A 175 27.56 -1.47 -18.31
N THR A 176 27.02 -1.45 -19.52
CA THR A 176 27.47 -2.31 -20.64
C THR A 176 28.68 -1.78 -21.42
N ASN A 177 29.25 -0.65 -21.02
CA ASN A 177 30.31 0.07 -21.73
C ASN A 177 29.94 0.48 -23.18
N ALA A 178 28.64 0.60 -23.49
CA ALA A 178 28.18 1.10 -24.79
C ALA A 178 28.27 2.63 -24.91
N ALA A 179 28.34 3.35 -23.77
CA ALA A 179 28.56 4.78 -23.71
C ALA A 179 29.36 5.13 -22.45
N LYS A 180 30.00 6.30 -22.48
CA LYS A 180 30.69 6.94 -21.34
C LYS A 180 30.04 8.29 -21.05
N ALA A 181 30.10 8.73 -19.80
CA ALA A 181 29.59 10.04 -19.42
C ALA A 181 30.28 11.23 -20.13
N THR A 182 31.46 10.99 -20.71
CA THR A 182 32.25 11.97 -21.46
C THR A 182 32.06 11.91 -22.98
N ASP A 183 31.25 10.97 -23.47
CA ASP A 183 31.00 10.82 -24.90
C ASP A 183 30.22 12.01 -25.43
N THR A 184 30.55 12.42 -26.63
CA THR A 184 29.88 13.47 -27.37
C THR A 184 29.25 12.91 -28.65
N PHE A 185 28.16 13.48 -29.08
CA PHE A 185 27.53 13.15 -30.35
C PHE A 185 27.07 14.40 -31.11
N TYR A 186 26.97 14.25 -32.45
CA TYR A 186 26.45 15.33 -33.27
C TYR A 186 24.91 15.25 -33.33
N ASN A 187 24.27 16.25 -32.79
CA ASN A 187 22.80 16.36 -32.82
C ASN A 187 22.35 16.91 -34.20
N THR A 188 21.61 16.12 -34.95
CA THR A 188 21.08 16.48 -36.27
C THR A 188 19.68 17.09 -36.24
N ASP A 189 19.18 17.43 -35.04
CA ASP A 189 17.81 17.90 -34.78
C ASP A 189 16.71 16.86 -35.04
N SER A 190 16.89 15.98 -36.00
CA SER A 190 16.01 14.83 -36.23
C SER A 190 16.76 13.65 -36.82
N ILE A 191 16.28 12.46 -36.53
CA ILE A 191 16.74 11.21 -37.15
C ILE A 191 15.55 10.47 -37.75
N ARG A 192 15.79 9.77 -38.87
CA ARG A 192 14.80 8.87 -39.44
C ARG A 192 15.14 7.43 -39.09
N ILE A 193 14.18 6.73 -38.51
CA ILE A 193 14.29 5.30 -38.22
C ILE A 193 13.11 4.61 -38.90
N ASN A 194 13.39 3.84 -39.94
CA ASN A 194 12.37 3.28 -40.84
C ASN A 194 11.43 4.41 -41.39
N ASP A 195 10.14 4.30 -41.15
CA ASP A 195 9.13 5.27 -41.62
C ASP A 195 8.88 6.41 -40.63
N TYR A 196 9.54 6.40 -39.46
CA TYR A 196 9.35 7.40 -38.41
C TYR A 196 10.47 8.43 -38.39
N VAL A 197 10.08 9.70 -38.25
CA VAL A 197 11.01 10.80 -38.00
C VAL A 197 10.91 11.21 -36.54
N ILE A 198 12.00 11.01 -35.80
CA ILE A 198 12.11 11.40 -34.40
C ILE A 198 12.90 12.71 -34.36
N GLY A 199 12.29 13.76 -33.84
CA GLY A 199 12.89 15.09 -33.73
C GLY A 199 13.06 15.56 -32.31
N ASN A 200 13.91 16.55 -32.14
CA ASN A 200 14.04 17.23 -30.84
C ASN A 200 12.76 17.99 -30.50
N ALA A 201 12.43 18.07 -29.19
CA ALA A 201 11.32 18.88 -28.70
C ALA A 201 11.52 20.37 -29.04
N THR A 202 12.78 20.84 -28.97
CA THR A 202 13.17 22.19 -29.42
C THR A 202 13.90 22.07 -30.75
N LYS A 203 13.27 22.53 -31.81
CA LYS A 203 13.83 22.47 -33.17
C LYS A 203 14.95 23.51 -33.37
N GLY A 204 15.80 23.24 -34.37
CA GLY A 204 16.86 24.15 -34.76
C GLY A 204 18.11 24.11 -33.88
N ARG A 205 18.26 23.08 -33.06
CA ARG A 205 19.45 22.84 -32.23
C ARG A 205 20.28 21.73 -32.84
N THR A 206 21.16 22.10 -33.77
CA THR A 206 22.16 21.18 -34.35
C THR A 206 23.55 21.46 -33.78
N GLY A 207 24.42 20.47 -33.73
CA GLY A 207 25.78 20.62 -33.26
C GLY A 207 26.24 19.50 -32.35
N THR A 208 27.52 19.53 -31.97
CA THR A 208 28.08 18.54 -31.02
C THR A 208 27.63 18.88 -29.60
N ILE A 209 27.07 17.89 -28.93
CA ILE A 209 26.62 17.98 -27.53
C ILE A 209 27.19 16.81 -26.72
N SER A 210 27.32 16.98 -25.40
CA SER A 210 27.79 15.99 -24.42
C SER A 210 26.71 15.66 -23.43
#